data_e732fc6f3341499a9a4fb33e598b45a6
#
_entry.id   e732fc6f3341499a9a4fb33e598b45a6
#
_cell.length_a   1.000
_cell.length_b   1.000
_cell.length_c   1.000
_cell.angle_alpha   90.00
_cell.angle_beta   90.00
_cell.angle_gamma   90.00
#
_symmetry.space_group_name_H-M   'P 1'
#
loop_
_entity.id
_entity.type
_entity.pdbx_description
1 polymer ?
#
loop_
_entity_poly.entity_id
_entity_poly.type
_entity_poly.pdbx_seq_one_letter_code
_entity_poly.pdbx_strand_id
1 'polypeptide(L)'
;NLSTHAVMAQILDEIEYVGDAIREIHVELQNDRLAMAEGARDKLIQARLIQDAKLREAAMLDVIHSATDAKRVLMRNFSQNMYHITEHSQKSDFQMMLDFKGEKDISRKAIDAFQALVYITNSVQTECEGYAMLGEYEPCKECLEEFKSFILENRLNERDTLLLLNENSSQKRIEVVDQFTDIAARITAFDPKAHIEYSVHNLLTAETEHTGGDSDEQ
;
A
#
# COMPACT_ATOMS: atom_id res chain seq x y z
N ASN A 1 -3.35 -5.39 23.95
CA ASN A 1 -2.56 -4.56 23.01
C ASN A 1 -2.00 -5.45 21.92
N LEU A 2 -2.26 -5.09 20.66
CA LEU A 2 -1.71 -5.77 19.51
C LEU A 2 -0.21 -5.48 19.42
N SER A 3 0.59 -6.46 19.02
CA SER A 3 2.03 -6.23 18.72
C SER A 3 2.18 -5.32 17.50
N THR A 4 3.34 -4.66 17.36
CA THR A 4 3.70 -3.85 16.16
C THR A 4 3.43 -4.63 14.87
N HIS A 5 3.84 -5.91 14.86
CA HIS A 5 3.60 -6.80 13.72
C HIS A 5 2.11 -6.99 13.41
N ALA A 6 1.28 -7.18 14.45
CA ALA A 6 -0.15 -7.38 14.25
C ALA A 6 -0.87 -6.12 13.74
N VAL A 7 -0.49 -4.93 14.22
CA VAL A 7 -1.05 -3.66 13.72
C VAL A 7 -0.64 -3.42 12.26
N MET A 8 0.62 -3.66 11.93
CA MET A 8 1.11 -3.55 10.56
C MET A 8 0.39 -4.56 9.64
N ALA A 9 0.24 -5.82 10.06
CA ALA A 9 -0.48 -6.83 9.28
C ALA A 9 -1.91 -6.39 8.96
N GLN A 10 -2.63 -5.80 9.92
CA GLN A 10 -3.97 -5.27 9.67
C GLN A 10 -4.00 -4.16 8.61
N ILE A 11 -3.01 -3.26 8.63
CA ILE A 11 -2.91 -2.21 7.59
C ILE A 11 -2.65 -2.85 6.22
N LEU A 12 -1.76 -3.84 6.15
CA LEU A 12 -1.45 -4.53 4.90
C LEU A 12 -2.64 -5.33 4.36
N ASP A 13 -3.43 -5.99 5.22
CA ASP A 13 -4.66 -6.69 4.85
C ASP A 13 -5.69 -5.71 4.24
N GLU A 14 -5.81 -4.50 4.77
CA GLU A 14 -6.69 -3.47 4.20
C GLU A 14 -6.19 -2.96 2.85
N ILE A 15 -4.87 -2.78 2.70
CA ILE A 15 -4.25 -2.41 1.42
C ILE A 15 -4.50 -3.51 0.37
N GLU A 16 -4.38 -4.79 0.75
CA GLU A 16 -4.69 -5.94 -0.13
C GLU A 16 -6.15 -5.93 -0.54
N TYR A 17 -7.05 -5.75 0.41
CA TYR A 17 -8.48 -5.70 0.13
C TYR A 17 -8.84 -4.59 -0.87
N VAL A 18 -8.26 -3.39 -0.75
CA VAL A 18 -8.44 -2.30 -1.72
C VAL A 18 -7.91 -2.71 -3.09
N GLY A 19 -6.73 -3.30 -3.16
CA GLY A 19 -6.15 -3.80 -4.41
C GLY A 19 -7.04 -4.82 -5.11
N ASP A 20 -7.61 -5.76 -4.35
CA ASP A 20 -8.52 -6.79 -4.87
C ASP A 20 -9.87 -6.20 -5.30
N ALA A 21 -10.44 -5.28 -4.52
CA ALA A 21 -11.67 -4.59 -4.88
C ALA A 21 -11.52 -3.79 -6.19
N ILE A 22 -10.37 -3.15 -6.39
CA ILE A 22 -10.05 -2.45 -7.64
C ILE A 22 -9.89 -3.44 -8.79
N ARG A 23 -9.22 -4.57 -8.58
CA ARG A 23 -9.03 -5.63 -9.58
C ARG A 23 -10.37 -6.21 -10.06
N GLU A 24 -11.35 -6.39 -9.17
CA GLU A 24 -12.69 -6.86 -9.53
C GLU A 24 -13.46 -5.90 -10.44
N ILE A 25 -13.14 -4.61 -10.40
CA ILE A 25 -13.78 -3.58 -11.24
C ILE A 25 -13.21 -3.61 -12.67
N HIS A 26 -11.97 -4.09 -12.84
CA HIS A 26 -11.26 -4.11 -14.13
C HIS A 26 -10.62 -5.47 -14.43
N VAL A 27 -11.05 -6.12 -15.54
CA VAL A 27 -10.74 -7.53 -15.84
C VAL A 27 -9.53 -7.75 -16.77
N GLU A 28 -8.99 -6.74 -17.46
CA GLU A 28 -7.88 -6.95 -18.41
C GLU A 28 -6.68 -6.03 -18.14
N LEU A 29 -5.59 -6.67 -17.71
CA LEU A 29 -4.33 -6.01 -17.36
C LEU A 29 -3.20 -6.58 -18.23
N GLN A 30 -2.71 -5.82 -19.19
CA GLN A 30 -1.45 -6.14 -19.90
C GLN A 30 -0.62 -4.87 -20.11
N ASN A 31 0.46 -4.75 -19.31
CA ASN A 31 1.45 -3.71 -19.53
C ASN A 31 2.80 -4.12 -18.93
N ASP A 32 3.92 -3.93 -19.64
CA ASP A 32 5.27 -4.28 -19.20
C ASP A 32 5.66 -3.67 -17.83
N ARG A 33 5.06 -2.53 -17.46
CA ARG A 33 5.29 -1.85 -16.18
C ARG A 33 4.69 -2.60 -14.99
N LEU A 34 3.66 -3.38 -15.24
CA LEU A 34 2.98 -4.21 -14.26
C LEU A 34 3.83 -5.43 -13.89
N ALA A 35 4.60 -5.94 -14.86
CA ALA A 35 5.53 -7.04 -14.65
C ALA A 35 6.60 -6.76 -13.57
N MET A 36 6.94 -5.47 -13.33
CA MET A 36 7.89 -5.11 -12.26
C MET A 36 7.31 -5.41 -10.86
N ALA A 37 6.04 -5.08 -10.62
CA ALA A 37 5.39 -5.34 -9.34
C ALA A 37 5.16 -6.84 -9.12
N GLU A 38 4.71 -7.54 -10.17
CA GLU A 38 4.55 -9.00 -10.15
C GLU A 38 5.88 -9.69 -9.89
N GLY A 39 6.95 -9.27 -10.59
CA GLY A 39 8.29 -9.81 -10.37
C GLY A 39 8.82 -9.59 -8.96
N ALA A 40 8.52 -8.48 -8.31
CA ALA A 40 8.87 -8.25 -6.91
C ALA A 40 8.09 -9.19 -5.97
N ARG A 41 6.80 -9.43 -6.24
CA ARG A 41 5.98 -10.38 -5.48
C ARG A 41 6.47 -11.81 -5.63
N ASP A 42 6.83 -12.23 -6.84
CA ASP A 42 7.39 -13.56 -7.11
C ASP A 42 8.71 -13.76 -6.36
N LYS A 43 9.59 -12.75 -6.36
CA LYS A 43 10.82 -12.77 -5.58
C LYS A 43 10.56 -12.94 -4.08
N LEU A 44 9.55 -12.28 -3.53
CA LEU A 44 9.16 -12.42 -2.11
C LEU A 44 8.76 -13.86 -1.80
N ILE A 45 7.92 -14.46 -2.66
CA ILE A 45 7.49 -15.85 -2.51
C ILE A 45 8.70 -16.79 -2.52
N GLN A 46 9.63 -16.61 -3.46
CA GLN A 46 10.85 -17.41 -3.54
C GLN A 46 11.76 -17.21 -2.35
N ALA A 47 11.97 -15.95 -1.91
CA ALA A 47 12.83 -15.62 -0.78
C ALA A 47 12.35 -16.27 0.53
N ARG A 48 11.03 -16.41 0.72
CA ARG A 48 10.44 -17.11 1.89
C ARG A 48 10.80 -18.58 1.96
N LEU A 49 11.11 -19.22 0.84
CA LEU A 49 11.46 -20.65 0.77
C LEU A 49 12.94 -20.92 1.05
N ILE A 50 13.79 -19.89 1.09
CA ILE A 50 15.22 -20.03 1.32
C ILE A 50 15.47 -20.42 2.78
N GLN A 51 16.17 -21.54 2.99
CA GLN A 51 16.48 -22.07 4.33
C GLN A 51 17.68 -21.37 4.99
N ASP A 52 18.71 -21.03 4.22
CA ASP A 52 19.87 -20.30 4.72
C ASP A 52 19.50 -18.87 5.10
N ALA A 53 19.74 -18.50 6.36
CA ALA A 53 19.33 -17.22 6.91
C ALA A 53 19.99 -16.02 6.21
N LYS A 54 21.29 -16.11 5.88
CA LYS A 54 22.02 -15.02 5.22
C LYS A 54 21.58 -14.85 3.77
N LEU A 55 21.38 -15.98 3.08
CA LEU A 55 20.89 -15.95 1.70
C LEU A 55 19.45 -15.41 1.65
N ARG A 56 18.61 -15.78 2.59
CA ARG A 56 17.24 -15.26 2.71
C ARG A 56 17.23 -13.75 2.99
N GLU A 57 18.09 -13.26 3.90
CA GLU A 57 18.23 -11.83 4.17
C GLU A 57 18.64 -11.06 2.91
N ALA A 58 19.65 -11.52 2.18
CA ALA A 58 20.06 -10.92 0.92
C ALA A 58 18.95 -10.93 -0.14
N ALA A 59 18.20 -12.03 -0.24
CA ALA A 59 17.05 -12.14 -1.14
C ALA A 59 15.92 -11.17 -0.74
N MET A 60 15.65 -10.97 0.57
CA MET A 60 14.66 -9.99 1.04
C MET A 60 15.05 -8.55 0.71
N LEU A 61 16.33 -8.20 0.78
CA LEU A 61 16.80 -6.87 0.35
C LEU A 61 16.55 -6.65 -1.15
N ASP A 62 16.76 -7.68 -1.99
CA ASP A 62 16.44 -7.59 -3.43
C ASP A 62 14.95 -7.46 -3.68
N VAL A 63 14.10 -8.14 -2.91
CA VAL A 63 12.63 -7.97 -2.93
C VAL A 63 12.25 -6.53 -2.61
N ILE A 64 12.76 -5.98 -1.51
CA ILE A 64 12.48 -4.62 -1.06
C ILE A 64 12.85 -3.61 -2.15
N HIS A 65 14.07 -3.70 -2.70
CA HIS A 65 14.52 -2.80 -3.77
C HIS A 65 13.63 -2.90 -5.01
N SER A 66 13.28 -4.11 -5.44
CA SER A 66 12.42 -4.33 -6.60
C SER A 66 11.01 -3.77 -6.40
N ALA A 67 10.44 -3.95 -5.20
CA ALA A 67 9.12 -3.42 -4.85
C ALA A 67 9.12 -1.89 -4.74
N THR A 68 10.17 -1.29 -4.14
CA THR A 68 10.35 0.16 -4.05
C THR A 68 10.43 0.79 -5.44
N ASP A 69 11.21 0.21 -6.36
CA ASP A 69 11.36 0.73 -7.73
C ASP A 69 10.03 0.64 -8.49
N ALA A 70 9.34 -0.50 -8.40
CA ALA A 70 8.02 -0.69 -9.00
C ALA A 70 7.01 0.34 -8.46
N LYS A 71 6.90 0.47 -7.14
CA LYS A 71 6.03 1.44 -6.45
C LYS A 71 6.25 2.85 -6.98
N ARG A 72 7.49 3.32 -6.98
CA ARG A 72 7.85 4.69 -7.41
C ARG A 72 7.52 4.97 -8.87
N VAL A 73 7.79 4.02 -9.76
CA VAL A 73 7.45 4.15 -11.18
C VAL A 73 5.95 4.21 -11.38
N LEU A 74 5.21 3.33 -10.72
CA LEU A 74 3.75 3.24 -10.83
C LEU A 74 3.05 4.47 -10.24
N MET A 75 3.45 4.94 -9.06
CA MET A 75 2.91 6.14 -8.42
C MET A 75 3.13 7.38 -9.30
N ARG A 76 4.32 7.55 -9.88
CA ARG A 76 4.60 8.67 -10.80
C ARG A 76 3.72 8.61 -12.04
N ASN A 77 3.58 7.43 -12.64
CA ASN A 77 2.75 7.26 -13.84
C ASN A 77 1.28 7.52 -13.52
N PHE A 78 0.80 7.06 -12.37
CA PHE A 78 -0.55 7.34 -11.89
C PHE A 78 -0.79 8.85 -11.78
N SER A 79 0.07 9.57 -11.04
CA SER A 79 -0.07 11.01 -10.84
C SER A 79 -0.02 11.79 -12.17
N GLN A 80 0.82 11.37 -13.12
CA GLN A 80 0.84 11.96 -14.47
C GLN A 80 -0.46 11.73 -15.23
N ASN A 81 -1.02 10.52 -15.17
CA ASN A 81 -2.30 10.22 -15.81
C ASN A 81 -3.43 11.01 -15.17
N MET A 82 -3.47 11.10 -13.82
CA MET A 82 -4.46 11.88 -13.09
C MET A 82 -4.41 13.37 -13.44
N TYR A 83 -3.21 13.93 -13.57
CA TYR A 83 -3.05 15.32 -14.02
C TYR A 83 -3.71 15.56 -15.40
N HIS A 84 -3.46 14.68 -16.38
CA HIS A 84 -4.06 14.80 -17.70
C HIS A 84 -5.58 14.60 -17.70
N ILE A 85 -6.09 13.67 -16.91
CA ILE A 85 -7.52 13.40 -16.76
C ILE A 85 -8.22 14.63 -16.16
N THR A 86 -7.66 15.20 -15.11
CA THR A 86 -8.20 16.38 -14.43
C THR A 86 -8.17 17.62 -15.33
N GLU A 87 -7.06 17.84 -16.04
CA GLU A 87 -6.93 18.94 -17.01
C GLU A 87 -7.98 18.82 -18.13
N HIS A 88 -8.23 17.60 -18.61
CA HIS A 88 -9.25 17.37 -19.64
C HIS A 88 -10.66 17.61 -19.11
N SER A 89 -10.98 17.16 -17.89
CA SER A 89 -12.32 17.35 -17.29
C SER A 89 -12.69 18.82 -17.03
N GLN A 90 -11.70 19.72 -17.02
CA GLN A 90 -11.91 21.18 -16.89
C GLN A 90 -12.17 21.87 -18.23
N LYS A 91 -12.08 21.17 -19.37
CA LYS A 91 -12.44 21.73 -20.68
C LYS A 91 -13.95 21.96 -20.77
N SER A 92 -14.35 22.98 -21.51
CA SER A 92 -15.79 23.23 -21.75
C SER A 92 -16.42 22.11 -22.58
N ASP A 93 -17.72 21.85 -22.39
CA ASP A 93 -18.48 20.84 -23.15
C ASP A 93 -18.32 20.98 -24.66
N PHE A 94 -18.20 22.22 -25.15
CA PHE A 94 -17.99 22.51 -26.57
C PHE A 94 -16.60 22.08 -27.05
N GLN A 95 -15.55 22.22 -26.23
CA GLN A 95 -14.20 21.77 -26.57
C GLN A 95 -14.11 20.24 -26.53
N MET A 96 -14.78 19.58 -25.58
CA MET A 96 -14.85 18.13 -25.51
C MET A 96 -15.56 17.52 -26.71
N MET A 97 -16.66 18.15 -27.20
CA MET A 97 -17.40 17.68 -28.36
C MET A 97 -16.62 17.72 -29.68
N LEU A 98 -15.56 18.51 -29.77
CA LEU A 98 -14.66 18.60 -30.92
C LEU A 98 -13.41 17.71 -30.80
N ASP A 99 -13.12 17.14 -29.63
CA ASP A 99 -11.87 16.43 -29.31
C ASP A 99 -12.06 14.90 -29.19
N PHE A 100 -12.60 14.26 -30.24
CA PHE A 100 -12.79 12.80 -30.28
C PHE A 100 -11.51 11.98 -30.08
N LYS A 101 -10.32 12.52 -30.41
CA LYS A 101 -9.04 11.85 -30.18
C LYS A 101 -8.61 11.98 -28.72
N GLY A 102 -8.85 13.13 -28.12
CA GLY A 102 -8.57 13.39 -26.71
C GLY A 102 -9.40 12.50 -25.80
N GLU A 103 -10.68 12.30 -26.10
CA GLU A 103 -11.57 11.44 -25.31
C GLU A 103 -11.08 9.98 -25.22
N LYS A 104 -10.66 9.40 -26.35
CA LYS A 104 -10.09 8.04 -26.36
C LYS A 104 -8.76 7.95 -25.60
N ASP A 105 -7.91 8.97 -25.67
CA ASP A 105 -6.65 9.00 -24.94
C ASP A 105 -6.88 9.14 -23.43
N ILE A 106 -7.85 9.96 -23.03
CA ILE A 106 -8.25 10.11 -21.62
C ILE A 106 -8.85 8.83 -21.07
N SER A 107 -9.76 8.17 -21.80
CA SER A 107 -10.30 6.87 -21.38
C SER A 107 -9.19 5.84 -21.16
N ARG A 108 -8.20 5.77 -22.05
CA ARG A 108 -7.05 4.87 -21.87
C ARG A 108 -6.22 5.24 -20.65
N LYS A 109 -5.93 6.53 -20.43
CA LYS A 109 -5.19 7.00 -19.26
C LYS A 109 -5.93 6.70 -17.95
N ALA A 110 -7.27 6.80 -17.94
CA ALA A 110 -8.09 6.44 -16.80
C ALA A 110 -7.98 4.93 -16.49
N ILE A 111 -8.06 4.09 -17.51
CA ILE A 111 -7.84 2.64 -17.38
C ILE A 111 -6.44 2.36 -16.85
N ASP A 112 -5.39 2.94 -17.46
CA ASP A 112 -4.00 2.74 -17.06
C ASP A 112 -3.76 3.20 -15.60
N ALA A 113 -4.37 4.33 -15.18
CA ALA A 113 -4.28 4.83 -13.82
C ALA A 113 -4.97 3.87 -12.84
N PHE A 114 -6.17 3.40 -13.18
CA PHE A 114 -6.92 2.49 -12.32
C PHE A 114 -6.19 1.15 -12.14
N GLN A 115 -5.62 0.63 -13.21
CA GLN A 115 -4.78 -0.56 -13.17
C GLN A 115 -3.52 -0.37 -12.34
N ALA A 116 -2.87 0.79 -12.46
CA ALA A 116 -1.69 1.09 -11.68
C ALA A 116 -1.94 1.04 -10.17
N LEU A 117 -3.15 1.40 -9.69
CA LEU A 117 -3.49 1.30 -8.26
C LEU A 117 -3.36 -0.12 -7.71
N VAL A 118 -3.80 -1.14 -8.45
CA VAL A 118 -3.67 -2.56 -8.05
C VAL A 118 -2.20 -2.92 -7.81
N TYR A 119 -1.32 -2.49 -8.70
CA TYR A 119 0.11 -2.82 -8.60
C TYR A 119 0.87 -1.93 -7.63
N ILE A 120 0.38 -0.71 -7.38
CA ILE A 120 0.88 0.15 -6.30
C ILE A 120 0.59 -0.53 -4.96
N THR A 121 -0.64 -0.99 -4.72
CA THR A 121 -0.99 -1.69 -3.47
C THR A 121 -0.16 -2.96 -3.29
N ASN A 122 0.01 -3.77 -4.33
CA ASN A 122 0.88 -4.96 -4.31
C ASN A 122 2.34 -4.64 -4.01
N SER A 123 2.86 -3.53 -4.57
CA SER A 123 4.26 -3.12 -4.34
C SER A 123 4.46 -2.63 -2.90
N VAL A 124 3.52 -1.85 -2.37
CA VAL A 124 3.54 -1.40 -0.96
C VAL A 124 3.53 -2.60 -0.02
N GLN A 125 2.63 -3.56 -0.24
CA GLN A 125 2.59 -4.79 0.56
C GLN A 125 3.90 -5.55 0.48
N THR A 126 4.41 -5.80 -0.73
CA THR A 126 5.63 -6.59 -0.94
C THR A 126 6.83 -5.94 -0.25
N GLU A 127 6.96 -4.61 -0.32
CA GLU A 127 8.01 -3.85 0.35
C GLU A 127 7.89 -3.95 1.86
N CYS A 128 6.70 -3.72 2.42
CA CYS A 128 6.47 -3.80 3.87
C CYS A 128 6.62 -5.22 4.41
N GLU A 129 6.16 -6.24 3.70
CA GLU A 129 6.36 -7.64 4.07
C GLU A 129 7.86 -8.02 4.08
N GLY A 130 8.63 -7.50 3.10
CA GLY A 130 10.08 -7.65 3.07
C GLY A 130 10.76 -7.07 4.32
N TYR A 131 10.43 -5.85 4.68
CA TYR A 131 10.92 -5.21 5.91
C TYR A 131 10.49 -5.96 7.18
N ALA A 132 9.23 -6.40 7.26
CA ALA A 132 8.71 -7.14 8.40
C ALA A 132 9.45 -8.46 8.62
N MET A 133 9.79 -9.17 7.55
CA MET A 133 10.57 -10.42 7.62
C MET A 133 12.00 -10.20 8.11
N LEU A 134 12.53 -9.00 7.96
CA LEU A 134 13.83 -8.59 8.51
C LEU A 134 13.72 -8.02 9.94
N GLY A 135 12.48 -7.81 10.45
CA GLY A 135 12.23 -7.17 11.74
C GLY A 135 12.37 -5.63 11.70
N GLU A 136 12.41 -5.04 10.51
CA GLU A 136 12.67 -3.62 10.27
C GLU A 136 11.35 -2.84 10.12
N TYR A 137 10.74 -2.45 11.23
CA TYR A 137 9.42 -1.80 11.23
C TYR A 137 9.44 -0.29 10.95
N GLU A 138 10.55 0.40 11.24
CA GLU A 138 10.68 1.83 10.91
C GLU A 138 10.72 2.08 9.39
N PRO A 139 11.54 1.36 8.58
CA PRO A 139 11.46 1.48 7.13
C PRO A 139 10.09 1.08 6.55
N CYS A 140 9.40 0.09 7.16
CA CYS A 140 8.03 -0.24 6.78
C CYS A 140 7.09 0.95 7.01
N LYS A 141 7.20 1.65 8.16
CA LYS A 141 6.43 2.86 8.43
C LYS A 141 6.67 3.94 7.38
N GLU A 142 7.92 4.19 7.01
CA GLU A 142 8.25 5.16 5.95
C GLU A 142 7.58 4.80 4.61
N CYS A 143 7.59 3.52 4.23
CA CYS A 143 6.88 3.04 3.04
C CYS A 143 5.38 3.32 3.11
N LEU A 144 4.76 3.08 4.26
CA LEU A 144 3.33 3.36 4.49
C LEU A 144 3.03 4.86 4.46
N GLU A 145 3.90 5.71 5.03
CA GLU A 145 3.76 7.18 4.98
C GLU A 145 3.88 7.72 3.54
N GLU A 146 4.78 7.15 2.72
CA GLU A 146 4.82 7.45 1.28
C GLU A 146 3.49 7.10 0.59
N PHE A 147 2.91 5.94 0.92
CA PHE A 147 1.62 5.52 0.37
C PHE A 147 0.47 6.41 0.83
N LYS A 148 0.44 6.80 2.10
CA LYS A 148 -0.53 7.77 2.62
C LYS A 148 -0.42 9.11 1.89
N SER A 149 0.79 9.62 1.71
CA SER A 149 1.02 10.86 0.97
C SER A 149 0.52 10.76 -0.47
N PHE A 150 0.78 9.63 -1.14
CA PHE A 150 0.26 9.36 -2.47
C PHE A 150 -1.28 9.35 -2.52
N ILE A 151 -1.96 8.73 -1.54
CA ILE A 151 -3.43 8.74 -1.42
C ILE A 151 -3.95 10.18 -1.34
N LEU A 152 -3.36 10.99 -0.46
CA LEU A 152 -3.82 12.36 -0.19
C LEU A 152 -3.51 13.30 -1.36
N GLU A 153 -2.31 13.24 -1.93
CA GLU A 153 -1.89 14.09 -3.06
C GLU A 153 -2.72 13.84 -4.32
N ASN A 154 -3.11 12.59 -4.56
CA ASN A 154 -3.95 12.20 -5.69
C ASN A 154 -5.44 12.17 -5.35
N ARG A 155 -5.82 12.58 -4.12
CA ARG A 155 -7.21 12.71 -3.67
C ARG A 155 -7.99 11.39 -3.80
N LEU A 156 -7.34 10.24 -3.59
CA LEU A 156 -7.97 8.92 -3.70
C LEU A 156 -9.01 8.65 -2.60
N ASN A 157 -8.94 9.41 -1.51
CA ASN A 157 -9.92 9.47 -0.43
C ASN A 157 -11.12 10.38 -0.76
N GLU A 158 -11.20 10.92 -1.98
CA GLU A 158 -12.31 11.72 -2.44
C GLU A 158 -13.12 11.00 -3.52
N ARG A 159 -14.44 10.97 -3.34
CA ARG A 159 -15.37 10.27 -4.22
C ARG A 159 -15.28 10.72 -5.67
N ASP A 160 -15.17 12.03 -5.88
CA ASP A 160 -15.15 12.62 -7.22
C ASP A 160 -13.92 12.19 -8.03
N THR A 161 -12.78 11.96 -7.38
CA THR A 161 -11.56 11.49 -8.04
C THR A 161 -11.75 10.08 -8.60
N LEU A 162 -12.35 9.16 -7.85
CA LEU A 162 -12.62 7.81 -8.35
C LEU A 162 -13.73 7.77 -9.41
N LEU A 163 -14.65 8.73 -9.40
CA LEU A 163 -15.65 8.89 -10.46
C LEU A 163 -15.00 9.31 -11.79
N LEU A 164 -13.99 10.16 -11.75
CA LEU A 164 -13.22 10.54 -12.96
C LEU A 164 -12.48 9.35 -13.59
N LEU A 165 -12.06 8.38 -12.78
CA LEU A 165 -11.35 7.19 -13.27
C LEU A 165 -12.25 6.18 -13.95
N ASN A 166 -13.56 6.20 -13.66
CA ASN A 166 -14.48 5.24 -14.26
C ASN A 166 -15.95 5.73 -14.21
N GLU A 167 -16.52 6.07 -15.34
CA GLU A 167 -17.90 6.60 -15.47
C GLU A 167 -19.03 5.64 -15.08
N ASN A 168 -18.76 4.34 -15.00
CA ASN A 168 -19.76 3.31 -14.72
C ASN A 168 -19.79 2.87 -13.24
N SER A 169 -19.99 3.79 -12.28
CA SER A 169 -19.85 3.47 -10.87
C SER A 169 -21.01 2.71 -10.25
N SER A 170 -20.67 1.62 -9.62
CA SER A 170 -21.46 0.88 -8.66
C SER A 170 -21.06 1.23 -7.23
N GLN A 171 -21.83 0.74 -6.26
CA GLN A 171 -21.62 0.83 -4.82
C GLN A 171 -20.19 0.43 -4.36
N LYS A 172 -19.51 -0.50 -5.06
CA LYS A 172 -18.14 -0.96 -4.79
C LYS A 172 -17.07 0.14 -4.80
N ARG A 173 -17.30 1.27 -5.49
CA ARG A 173 -16.34 2.39 -5.52
C ARG A 173 -16.41 3.29 -4.31
N ILE A 174 -17.59 3.43 -3.72
CA ILE A 174 -17.77 4.17 -2.48
C ILE A 174 -16.98 3.46 -1.38
N GLU A 175 -17.04 2.13 -1.34
CA GLU A 175 -16.28 1.30 -0.41
C GLU A 175 -14.76 1.50 -0.56
N VAL A 176 -14.24 1.60 -1.79
CA VAL A 176 -12.82 1.86 -2.04
C VAL A 176 -12.38 3.25 -1.54
N VAL A 177 -13.22 4.29 -1.69
CA VAL A 177 -12.93 5.64 -1.15
C VAL A 177 -12.85 5.60 0.37
N ASP A 178 -13.84 5.00 1.01
CA ASP A 178 -13.88 4.91 2.47
C ASP A 178 -12.67 4.16 3.00
N GLN A 179 -12.25 3.09 2.30
CA GLN A 179 -11.07 2.32 2.66
C GLN A 179 -9.76 3.09 2.49
N PHE A 180 -9.58 3.89 1.44
CA PHE A 180 -8.41 4.76 1.33
C PHE A 180 -8.35 5.77 2.48
N THR A 181 -9.52 6.27 2.92
CA THR A 181 -9.61 7.14 4.08
C THR A 181 -9.19 6.41 5.36
N ASP A 182 -9.68 5.20 5.57
CA ASP A 182 -9.38 4.38 6.74
C ASP A 182 -7.89 3.97 6.78
N ILE A 183 -7.33 3.55 5.65
CA ILE A 183 -5.91 3.23 5.51
C ILE A 183 -5.05 4.45 5.89
N ALA A 184 -5.34 5.63 5.36
CA ALA A 184 -4.59 6.84 5.68
C ALA A 184 -4.65 7.18 7.19
N ALA A 185 -5.82 7.01 7.83
CA ALA A 185 -5.99 7.22 9.26
C ALA A 185 -5.18 6.21 10.10
N ARG A 186 -5.21 4.93 9.72
CA ARG A 186 -4.47 3.85 10.42
C ARG A 186 -2.96 4.01 10.28
N ILE A 187 -2.46 4.38 9.11
CA ILE A 187 -1.04 4.69 8.90
C ILE A 187 -0.61 5.84 9.83
N THR A 188 -1.44 6.88 9.95
CA THR A 188 -1.17 8.02 10.85
C THR A 188 -1.08 7.59 12.32
N ALA A 189 -1.90 6.61 12.73
CA ALA A 189 -1.91 6.07 14.09
C ALA A 189 -0.82 5.02 14.36
N PHE A 190 -0.15 4.51 13.31
CA PHE A 190 0.86 3.46 13.45
C PHE A 190 2.19 4.06 13.95
N ASP A 191 2.60 3.66 15.15
CA ASP A 191 3.90 4.00 15.74
C ASP A 191 4.65 2.74 16.17
N PRO A 192 5.66 2.28 15.40
CA PRO A 192 6.44 1.10 15.75
C PRO A 192 7.16 1.24 17.09
N LYS A 193 7.60 2.44 17.48
CA LYS A 193 8.33 2.68 18.73
C LYS A 193 7.45 2.54 19.96
N ALA A 194 6.24 3.07 19.91
CA ALA A 194 5.29 2.99 21.01
C ALA A 194 4.97 1.54 21.41
N HIS A 195 4.95 0.62 20.45
CA HIS A 195 4.69 -0.78 20.69
C HIS A 195 5.89 -1.55 21.27
N ILE A 196 7.12 -1.15 20.92
CA ILE A 196 8.35 -1.75 21.47
C ILE A 196 8.52 -1.35 22.94
N GLU A 197 8.31 -0.08 23.29
CA GLU A 197 8.39 0.40 24.67
C GLU A 197 7.38 -0.31 25.60
N TYR A 198 6.18 -0.56 25.11
CA TYR A 198 5.14 -1.28 25.88
C TYR A 198 5.52 -2.75 26.13
N SER A 199 6.15 -3.41 25.17
CA SER A 199 6.61 -4.80 25.32
C SER A 199 7.77 -4.92 26.32
N VAL A 200 8.72 -3.99 26.30
CA VAL A 200 9.84 -3.94 27.24
C VAL A 200 9.35 -3.62 28.67
N HIS A 201 8.41 -2.69 28.81
CA HIS A 201 7.83 -2.35 30.10
C HIS A 201 7.11 -3.54 30.73
N ASN A 202 6.30 -4.29 29.97
CA ASN A 202 5.61 -5.47 30.44
C ASN A 202 6.56 -6.61 30.82
N LEU A 203 7.68 -6.78 30.12
CA LEU A 203 8.71 -7.76 30.47
C LEU A 203 9.41 -7.39 31.78
N LEU A 204 9.76 -6.11 31.97
CA LEU A 204 10.40 -5.63 33.19
C LEU A 204 9.48 -5.68 34.43
N THR A 205 8.18 -5.43 34.26
CA THR A 205 7.21 -5.53 35.35
C THR A 205 6.90 -6.98 35.72
N ALA A 206 6.90 -7.91 34.78
CA ALA A 206 6.72 -9.34 35.02
C ALA A 206 7.91 -9.97 35.81
N GLU A 207 9.14 -9.51 35.55
CA GLU A 207 10.34 -9.97 36.29
C GLU A 207 10.36 -9.43 37.74
N THR A 208 9.82 -8.23 37.98
CA THR A 208 9.76 -7.68 39.36
C THR A 208 8.70 -8.33 40.22
N GLU A 209 7.61 -8.86 39.66
CA GLU A 209 6.59 -9.60 40.43
C GLU A 209 7.03 -11.02 40.83
N HIS A 210 8.01 -11.61 40.11
CA HIS A 210 8.51 -12.97 40.42
C HIS A 210 9.65 -13.00 41.44
N THR A 211 10.26 -11.85 41.76
CA THR A 211 11.36 -11.76 42.75
C THR A 211 10.91 -11.33 44.16
N GLY A 212 9.60 -11.08 44.35
CA GLY A 212 9.03 -10.59 45.62
C GLY A 212 8.38 -11.65 46.57
N GLY A 213 8.49 -12.92 46.26
CA GLY A 213 7.79 -13.96 46.99
C GLY A 213 8.64 -15.08 47.54
N ASP A 214 9.69 -14.78 48.33
CA ASP A 214 10.31 -15.81 49.20
C ASP A 214 11.18 -15.17 50.27
N SER A 215 10.54 -14.73 51.32
CA SER A 215 11.17 -14.62 52.67
C SER A 215 10.11 -14.21 53.68
N ASP A 216 9.44 -15.20 54.27
CA ASP A 216 9.04 -15.21 55.66
C ASP A 216 8.35 -16.55 55.98
N GLU A 217 9.17 -17.52 56.39
CA GLU A 217 8.79 -18.59 57.32
C GLU A 217 10.04 -19.13 58.01
N GLN A 218 10.37 -18.56 59.19
CA GLN A 218 10.92 -19.29 60.32
C GLN A 218 10.49 -18.65 61.62
#